data_dd3b30c93063c2e21bec724b33a617dd
#
_entry.id   dd3b30c93063c2e21bec724b33a617dd
#
_cell.length_a   1.000
_cell.length_b   1.000
_cell.length_c   1.000
_cell.angle_alpha   90.00
_cell.angle_beta   90.00
_cell.angle_gamma   90.00
#
_symmetry.space_group_name_H-M   'P 1'
#
loop_
_entity.id
_entity.type
_entity.pdbx_description
1 polymer ?
#
loop_
_entity_poly.entity_id
_entity_poly.type
_entity_poly.pdbx_seq_one_letter_code
_entity_poly.pdbx_strand_id
1 'polypeptide(L)'
;MASFQEAIGLDLPCAFPSVPCPDESVFFVRRLLAILLPALLLITACGGGGTPAAEPTSQSSGDVSKLDSVKVTDNGDDKAPGLDFTKPLTVAEPTIKVVSEGNGERIKAGQVAELAYIAVDGNDGKTVEDVYKNGPQPIELNDELKKGNELIYNAIVGAKIGSHIAFAAPGSAATGAAAGSTQLVVFKLLSAKEAAPVLSKPEGETVTPPAGLPTVKEDDKGLPQISVDGAAAPKELIAQDLIKGSGAAVKATDTLTVNYVGVNLVGGQKFDSSFDRGQTASFALSGVIKGWTQGLEGKTVGSRVLLVIPQDLAYGAAGQGEAKGDLVFVVDILGVK
;
A
#
# COMPACT_ATOMS: atom_id res chain seq x y z
N MET A 1 -24.00 -22.61 -45.79
CA MET A 1 -22.56 -22.47 -45.94
C MET A 1 -22.21 -21.07 -45.46
N ALA A 2 -21.90 -20.95 -44.22
CA ALA A 2 -21.36 -19.71 -43.66
C ALA A 2 -20.42 -20.14 -42.51
N SER A 3 -19.21 -19.77 -42.67
CA SER A 3 -18.08 -20.10 -41.82
C SER A 3 -18.08 -19.26 -40.51
N PHE A 4 -17.85 -19.95 -39.49
CA PHE A 4 -17.35 -19.57 -38.16
C PHE A 4 -16.18 -18.59 -38.26
N GLN A 5 -16.33 -17.43 -37.59
CA GLN A 5 -15.20 -16.71 -36.99
C GLN A 5 -15.72 -15.47 -36.22
N GLU A 6 -15.89 -15.61 -34.92
CA GLU A 6 -15.85 -14.47 -34.00
C GLU A 6 -15.47 -15.02 -32.64
N ALA A 7 -14.21 -14.83 -32.29
CA ALA A 7 -13.69 -15.06 -30.96
C ALA A 7 -13.14 -13.74 -30.43
N ILE A 8 -13.93 -13.10 -29.58
CA ILE A 8 -13.56 -12.42 -28.33
C ILE A 8 -12.56 -11.26 -28.46
N GLY A 9 -13.09 -10.09 -28.80
CA GLY A 9 -12.53 -8.81 -28.42
C GLY A 9 -13.32 -8.29 -27.22
N LEU A 10 -12.76 -8.31 -26.03
CA LEU A 10 -13.29 -7.63 -24.85
C LEU A 10 -12.65 -6.24 -24.74
N ASP A 11 -13.09 -5.32 -25.59
CA ASP A 11 -13.06 -3.90 -25.30
C ASP A 11 -14.23 -3.60 -24.37
N LEU A 12 -13.96 -3.36 -23.09
CA LEU A 12 -14.91 -2.80 -22.16
C LEU A 12 -14.75 -1.27 -22.17
N PRO A 13 -15.69 -0.52 -22.78
CA PRO A 13 -15.68 0.92 -22.67
C PRO A 13 -16.08 1.31 -21.24
N CYS A 14 -15.32 2.25 -20.64
CA CYS A 14 -15.74 3.01 -19.48
C CYS A 14 -17.02 3.79 -19.83
N ALA A 15 -18.18 3.22 -19.53
CA ALA A 15 -19.46 3.87 -19.70
C ALA A 15 -20.31 3.69 -18.44
N PHE A 16 -19.91 4.40 -17.35
CA PHE A 16 -20.83 4.84 -16.31
C PHE A 16 -20.38 6.23 -15.84
N PRO A 17 -21.21 7.26 -16.02
CA PRO A 17 -20.91 8.63 -15.61
C PRO A 17 -21.33 8.83 -14.14
N SER A 18 -20.53 8.44 -13.17
CA SER A 18 -20.65 8.87 -11.77
C SER A 18 -19.65 8.25 -10.79
N VAL A 19 -18.53 7.70 -11.25
CA VAL A 19 -17.45 7.29 -10.34
C VAL A 19 -16.26 8.19 -10.66
N PRO A 20 -15.81 9.08 -9.74
CA PRO A 20 -14.54 9.77 -9.93
C PRO A 20 -13.44 8.73 -10.01
N CYS A 21 -12.58 8.84 -11.02
CA CYS A 21 -11.36 8.02 -11.13
C CYS A 21 -10.58 8.15 -9.82
N PRO A 22 -10.12 7.04 -9.22
CA PRO A 22 -9.28 7.11 -8.04
C PRO A 22 -8.00 7.87 -8.39
N ASP A 23 -7.58 8.72 -7.45
CA ASP A 23 -6.43 9.59 -7.50
C ASP A 23 -5.19 8.85 -8.03
N GLU A 24 -4.51 9.44 -9.01
CA GLU A 24 -3.33 8.85 -9.67
C GLU A 24 -2.21 8.46 -8.70
N SER A 25 -2.13 9.09 -7.52
CA SER A 25 -1.11 8.82 -6.51
C SER A 25 -1.18 7.41 -5.92
N VAL A 26 -2.39 6.84 -5.75
CA VAL A 26 -2.57 5.46 -5.26
C VAL A 26 -2.23 4.43 -6.33
N PHE A 27 -2.39 4.80 -7.62
CA PHE A 27 -1.96 3.95 -8.74
C PHE A 27 -0.43 3.87 -8.85
N PHE A 28 0.30 4.92 -8.48
CA PHE A 28 1.76 4.97 -8.60
C PHE A 28 2.46 4.06 -7.59
N VAL A 29 2.06 4.06 -6.32
CA VAL A 29 2.63 3.16 -5.31
C VAL A 29 2.33 1.70 -5.66
N ARG A 30 1.13 1.40 -6.18
CA ARG A 30 0.79 0.07 -6.70
C ARG A 30 1.58 -0.30 -7.95
N ARG A 31 1.94 0.67 -8.80
CA ARG A 31 2.78 0.42 -9.99
C ARG A 31 4.24 0.17 -9.61
N LEU A 32 4.81 0.90 -8.65
CA LEU A 32 6.16 0.63 -8.16
C LEU A 32 6.24 -0.79 -7.56
N LEU A 33 5.27 -1.17 -6.71
CA LEU A 33 5.16 -2.55 -6.24
C LEU A 33 4.89 -3.53 -7.39
N ALA A 34 4.10 -3.18 -8.40
CA ALA A 34 3.82 -4.05 -9.55
C ALA A 34 5.04 -4.21 -10.48
N ILE A 35 5.86 -3.18 -10.63
CA ILE A 35 7.11 -3.24 -11.39
C ILE A 35 8.16 -4.05 -10.63
N LEU A 36 8.13 -4.01 -9.29
CA LEU A 36 9.07 -4.70 -8.41
C LEU A 36 8.58 -6.11 -7.97
N LEU A 37 7.32 -6.51 -8.27
CA LEU A 37 6.68 -7.74 -7.80
C LEU A 37 6.50 -8.91 -8.81
N PRO A 38 7.08 -8.96 -10.02
CA PRO A 38 6.74 -10.05 -10.95
C PRO A 38 7.40 -11.40 -10.69
N ALA A 39 8.09 -11.62 -9.60
CA ALA A 39 8.87 -12.85 -9.41
C ALA A 39 8.19 -13.96 -8.59
N LEU A 40 6.94 -13.81 -8.11
CA LEU A 40 6.38 -14.78 -7.13
C LEU A 40 5.13 -15.56 -7.57
N LEU A 41 4.76 -15.62 -8.86
CA LEU A 41 3.53 -16.31 -9.30
C LEU A 41 3.73 -17.37 -10.38
N LEU A 42 4.79 -18.14 -10.38
CA LEU A 42 4.89 -19.34 -11.23
C LEU A 42 5.69 -20.48 -10.59
N ILE A 43 5.22 -21.05 -9.49
CA ILE A 43 5.53 -22.45 -9.14
C ILE A 43 4.33 -23.06 -8.40
N THR A 44 3.33 -23.50 -9.15
CA THR A 44 2.42 -24.56 -8.71
C THR A 44 2.32 -25.60 -9.81
N ALA A 45 3.21 -26.56 -9.78
CA ALA A 45 2.99 -27.85 -10.43
C ALA A 45 3.76 -28.94 -9.68
N CYS A 46 3.00 -29.80 -9.01
CA CYS A 46 3.21 -31.19 -8.68
C CYS A 46 4.35 -31.65 -7.75
N GLY A 47 3.93 -32.16 -6.59
CA GLY A 47 4.41 -33.48 -6.10
C GLY A 47 5.35 -33.49 -4.92
N GLY A 48 4.83 -33.81 -3.71
CA GLY A 48 5.54 -34.66 -2.74
C GLY A 48 6.45 -34.00 -1.73
N GLY A 49 5.94 -33.86 -0.52
CA GLY A 49 6.64 -34.10 0.76
C GLY A 49 7.93 -33.36 1.08
N GLY A 50 7.87 -32.47 2.08
CA GLY A 50 9.05 -31.95 2.76
C GLY A 50 9.15 -30.42 2.60
N THR A 51 8.83 -29.68 3.66
CA THR A 51 9.14 -28.26 3.79
C THR A 51 10.64 -28.06 3.91
N PRO A 52 11.31 -27.43 2.90
CA PRO A 52 12.57 -26.74 3.16
C PRO A 52 12.28 -25.30 3.52
N ALA A 53 12.94 -24.80 4.58
CA ALA A 53 13.02 -23.38 4.84
C ALA A 53 13.51 -22.68 3.56
N ALA A 54 12.84 -21.59 3.16
CA ALA A 54 13.25 -20.78 2.03
C ALA A 54 14.67 -20.25 2.33
N GLU A 55 15.66 -20.74 1.58
CA GLU A 55 16.98 -20.14 1.57
C GLU A 55 16.88 -18.72 0.98
N PRO A 56 17.67 -17.76 1.49
CA PRO A 56 17.70 -16.42 0.92
C PRO A 56 18.08 -16.53 -0.55
N THR A 57 17.28 -15.93 -1.43
CA THR A 57 17.52 -15.89 -2.86
C THR A 57 18.86 -15.18 -3.13
N SER A 58 19.90 -15.97 -3.30
CA SER A 58 21.22 -15.46 -3.70
C SER A 58 21.13 -15.01 -5.15
N GLN A 59 21.40 -13.72 -5.40
CA GLN A 59 21.50 -13.20 -6.77
C GLN A 59 22.63 -13.93 -7.52
N SER A 60 22.40 -14.20 -8.80
CA SER A 60 23.45 -14.68 -9.71
C SER A 60 24.60 -13.66 -9.78
N SER A 61 25.81 -14.08 -9.45
CA SER A 61 26.97 -13.20 -9.57
C SER A 61 27.23 -12.74 -11.01
N GLY A 62 26.81 -13.54 -12.00
CA GLY A 62 26.89 -13.21 -13.42
C GLY A 62 25.98 -12.04 -13.80
N ASP A 63 24.75 -11.99 -13.28
CA ASP A 63 23.83 -10.90 -13.56
C ASP A 63 24.18 -9.63 -12.77
N VAL A 64 24.60 -9.75 -11.52
CA VAL A 64 25.09 -8.60 -10.73
C VAL A 64 26.26 -7.90 -11.40
N SER A 65 27.19 -8.64 -12.02
CA SER A 65 28.35 -8.06 -12.72
C SER A 65 27.97 -7.27 -13.96
N LYS A 66 26.83 -7.55 -14.59
CA LYS A 66 26.32 -6.76 -15.73
C LYS A 66 25.96 -5.32 -15.32
N LEU A 67 25.53 -5.13 -14.08
CA LEU A 67 25.26 -3.80 -13.51
C LEU A 67 26.53 -2.99 -13.26
N ASP A 68 27.75 -3.55 -13.35
CA ASP A 68 29.01 -2.83 -13.27
C ASP A 68 29.20 -1.84 -14.43
N SER A 69 28.53 -2.10 -15.54
CA SER A 69 28.52 -1.19 -16.69
C SER A 69 27.65 0.06 -16.47
N VAL A 70 26.75 0.05 -15.49
CA VAL A 70 25.83 1.16 -15.24
C VAL A 70 26.58 2.32 -14.60
N LYS A 71 26.69 3.42 -15.34
CA LYS A 71 27.27 4.69 -14.89
C LYS A 71 26.15 5.68 -14.67
N VAL A 72 26.21 6.35 -13.53
CA VAL A 72 25.21 7.33 -13.13
C VAL A 72 25.86 8.71 -13.06
N THR A 73 25.30 9.70 -13.75
CA THR A 73 25.64 11.11 -13.60
C THR A 73 24.54 11.77 -12.80
N ASP A 74 24.84 12.15 -11.54
CA ASP A 74 23.86 12.78 -10.65
C ASP A 74 23.53 14.20 -11.12
N ASN A 75 22.24 14.48 -11.30
CA ASN A 75 21.72 15.79 -11.73
C ASN A 75 20.96 16.52 -10.60
N GLY A 76 21.15 16.10 -9.35
CA GLY A 76 20.44 16.61 -8.18
C GLY A 76 19.26 15.73 -7.77
N ASP A 77 18.45 16.24 -6.83
CA ASP A 77 17.35 15.45 -6.23
C ASP A 77 16.04 15.57 -7.01
N ASP A 78 15.91 16.64 -7.81
CA ASP A 78 14.67 16.96 -8.56
C ASP A 78 14.72 16.56 -10.03
N LYS A 79 15.80 15.93 -10.47
CA LYS A 79 16.01 15.58 -11.88
C LYS A 79 16.53 14.16 -12.02
N ALA A 80 16.00 13.45 -13.02
CA ALA A 80 16.52 12.13 -13.36
C ALA A 80 18.02 12.18 -13.66
N PRO A 81 18.79 11.21 -13.13
CA PRO A 81 20.21 11.10 -13.44
C PRO A 81 20.45 10.74 -14.91
N GLY A 82 21.59 11.15 -15.42
CA GLY A 82 22.10 10.61 -16.68
C GLY A 82 22.54 9.17 -16.49
N LEU A 83 22.11 8.30 -17.41
CA LEU A 83 22.46 6.88 -17.39
C LEU A 83 23.28 6.50 -18.63
N ASP A 84 24.40 5.83 -18.42
CA ASP A 84 25.18 5.15 -19.44
C ASP A 84 25.45 3.71 -19.01
N PHE A 85 25.29 2.74 -19.93
CA PHE A 85 25.51 1.33 -19.65
C PHE A 85 25.74 0.54 -20.96
N THR A 86 26.36 -0.63 -20.84
CA THR A 86 26.56 -1.52 -21.97
C THR A 86 25.22 -2.04 -22.50
N LYS A 87 24.97 -1.83 -23.78
CA LYS A 87 23.72 -2.22 -24.47
C LYS A 87 23.98 -3.34 -25.48
N PRO A 88 23.07 -4.34 -25.60
CA PRO A 88 21.89 -4.51 -24.74
C PRO A 88 22.27 -5.03 -23.34
N LEU A 89 21.61 -4.48 -22.31
CA LEU A 89 21.65 -5.04 -20.97
C LEU A 89 20.63 -6.18 -20.90
N THR A 90 21.09 -7.38 -20.61
CA THR A 90 20.22 -8.56 -20.49
C THR A 90 20.50 -9.31 -19.20
N VAL A 91 19.50 -9.49 -18.36
CA VAL A 91 19.57 -10.29 -17.14
C VAL A 91 18.60 -11.47 -17.23
N ALA A 92 18.96 -12.61 -16.62
CA ALA A 92 18.13 -13.81 -16.60
C ALA A 92 17.15 -13.78 -15.43
N GLU A 93 17.50 -13.09 -14.36
CA GLU A 93 16.72 -12.97 -13.12
C GLU A 93 16.81 -11.56 -12.54
N PRO A 94 15.85 -11.15 -11.69
CA PRO A 94 15.92 -9.86 -11.01
C PRO A 94 17.23 -9.72 -10.25
N THR A 95 17.94 -8.63 -10.49
CA THR A 95 19.23 -8.34 -9.88
C THR A 95 19.35 -6.88 -9.46
N ILE A 96 20.10 -6.60 -8.40
CA ILE A 96 20.21 -5.28 -7.82
C ILE A 96 21.63 -4.99 -7.34
N LYS A 97 22.06 -3.73 -7.48
CA LYS A 97 23.37 -3.28 -7.05
C LYS A 97 23.40 -1.79 -6.73
N VAL A 98 24.15 -1.40 -5.68
CA VAL A 98 24.51 0.00 -5.47
C VAL A 98 25.57 0.36 -6.52
N VAL A 99 25.23 1.26 -7.44
CA VAL A 99 26.10 1.68 -8.56
C VAL A 99 26.80 3.00 -8.28
N SER A 100 26.30 3.77 -7.32
CA SER A 100 26.96 4.98 -6.81
C SER A 100 26.66 5.12 -5.32
N GLU A 101 27.67 5.16 -4.48
CA GLU A 101 27.50 5.31 -3.03
C GLU A 101 27.26 6.78 -2.67
N GLY A 102 26.25 7.03 -1.84
CA GLY A 102 25.98 8.36 -1.28
C GLY A 102 26.91 8.71 -0.13
N ASN A 103 26.79 9.92 0.35
CA ASN A 103 27.61 10.45 1.46
C ASN A 103 26.79 10.75 2.74
N GLY A 104 25.46 10.52 2.71
CA GLY A 104 24.57 10.73 3.85
C GLY A 104 24.63 9.59 4.87
N GLU A 105 23.73 9.64 5.84
CA GLU A 105 23.60 8.60 6.87
C GLU A 105 23.14 7.27 6.28
N ARG A 106 23.45 6.18 6.99
CA ARG A 106 22.98 4.85 6.61
C ARG A 106 21.52 4.65 6.99
N ILE A 107 20.75 4.16 6.04
CA ILE A 107 19.33 3.84 6.22
C ILE A 107 19.20 2.57 7.04
N LYS A 108 18.25 2.59 7.99
CA LYS A 108 18.01 1.49 8.94
C LYS A 108 16.69 0.78 8.64
N ALA A 109 16.59 -0.46 9.06
CA ALA A 109 15.33 -1.18 9.13
C ALA A 109 14.31 -0.40 9.99
N GLY A 110 13.03 -0.44 9.63
CA GLY A 110 11.96 0.27 10.32
C GLY A 110 11.82 1.74 9.93
N GLN A 111 12.69 2.28 9.10
CA GLN A 111 12.56 3.64 8.57
C GLN A 111 11.67 3.68 7.33
N VAL A 112 11.15 4.87 7.02
CA VAL A 112 10.58 5.22 5.72
C VAL A 112 11.66 5.96 4.93
N ALA A 113 12.11 5.37 3.82
CA ALA A 113 13.01 6.02 2.88
C ALA A 113 12.19 6.71 1.77
N GLU A 114 12.60 7.89 1.35
CA GLU A 114 12.08 8.57 0.18
C GLU A 114 13.04 8.38 -0.98
N LEU A 115 12.52 7.99 -2.13
CA LEU A 115 13.31 7.77 -3.33
C LEU A 115 12.63 8.37 -4.56
N ALA A 116 13.43 8.69 -5.56
CA ALA A 116 12.98 8.98 -6.92
C ALA A 116 13.69 8.03 -7.89
N TYR A 117 13.04 7.64 -8.99
CA TYR A 117 13.60 6.70 -9.93
C TYR A 117 13.35 7.06 -11.39
N ILE A 118 14.18 6.50 -12.25
CA ILE A 118 13.98 6.44 -13.68
C ILE A 118 14.05 4.98 -14.13
N ALA A 119 13.10 4.57 -14.98
CA ALA A 119 13.11 3.27 -15.62
C ALA A 119 13.42 3.43 -17.12
N VAL A 120 14.32 2.60 -17.63
CA VAL A 120 14.73 2.60 -19.03
C VAL A 120 14.68 1.18 -19.61
N ASP A 121 14.51 1.09 -20.91
CA ASP A 121 14.67 -0.19 -21.65
C ASP A 121 16.16 -0.55 -21.73
N GLY A 122 16.51 -1.75 -21.33
CA GLY A 122 17.88 -2.26 -21.35
C GLY A 122 18.46 -2.44 -22.74
N ASN A 123 17.65 -2.53 -23.78
CA ASN A 123 18.14 -2.73 -25.15
C ASN A 123 18.70 -1.43 -25.73
N ASP A 124 17.99 -0.31 -25.59
CA ASP A 124 18.33 0.94 -26.23
C ASP A 124 18.53 2.11 -25.27
N GLY A 125 18.14 1.96 -24.02
CA GLY A 125 18.23 2.99 -22.96
C GLY A 125 17.14 4.03 -23.04
N LYS A 126 16.06 3.82 -23.80
CA LYS A 126 14.94 4.75 -23.83
C LYS A 126 14.23 4.77 -22.49
N THR A 127 13.87 5.97 -22.05
CA THR A 127 13.10 6.17 -20.84
C THR A 127 11.70 5.59 -21.00
N VAL A 128 11.35 4.69 -20.09
CA VAL A 128 10.01 4.11 -19.94
C VAL A 128 9.19 4.89 -18.92
N GLU A 129 9.83 5.29 -17.81
CA GLU A 129 9.19 6.04 -16.74
C GLU A 129 10.20 6.97 -16.05
N ASP A 130 9.75 8.17 -15.65
CA ASP A 130 10.54 9.17 -14.94
C ASP A 130 9.70 9.75 -13.81
N VAL A 131 9.96 9.29 -12.59
CA VAL A 131 9.20 9.65 -11.39
C VAL A 131 9.72 10.93 -10.74
N TYR A 132 10.91 11.42 -11.11
CA TYR A 132 11.41 12.68 -10.60
C TYR A 132 10.46 13.87 -10.85
N LYS A 133 9.62 13.77 -11.88
CA LYS A 133 8.60 14.78 -12.21
C LYS A 133 7.40 14.78 -11.27
N ASN A 134 7.19 13.69 -10.53
CA ASN A 134 6.01 13.46 -9.69
C ASN A 134 6.33 13.60 -8.19
N GLY A 135 7.58 13.93 -7.86
CA GLY A 135 8.09 14.01 -6.50
C GLY A 135 8.50 12.66 -5.90
N PRO A 136 9.18 12.69 -4.74
CA PRO A 136 9.71 11.50 -4.08
C PRO A 136 8.61 10.49 -3.73
N GLN A 137 8.97 9.21 -3.79
CA GLN A 137 8.09 8.10 -3.42
C GLN A 137 8.56 7.49 -2.10
N PRO A 138 7.69 7.36 -1.10
CA PRO A 138 8.04 6.71 0.16
C PRO A 138 8.07 5.20 0.01
N ILE A 139 9.06 4.56 0.63
CA ILE A 139 9.12 3.11 0.80
C ILE A 139 9.39 2.78 2.27
N GLU A 140 8.54 1.96 2.85
CA GLU A 140 8.68 1.52 4.24
C GLU A 140 9.56 0.29 4.32
N LEU A 141 10.60 0.37 5.13
CA LEU A 141 11.56 -0.71 5.31
C LEU A 141 11.13 -1.62 6.47
N ASN A 142 9.96 -2.21 6.30
CA ASN A 142 9.28 -3.07 7.27
C ASN A 142 9.36 -4.56 6.86
N ASP A 143 8.80 -5.43 7.72
CA ASP A 143 8.78 -6.87 7.47
C ASP A 143 7.91 -7.27 6.26
N GLU A 144 6.92 -6.46 5.90
CA GLU A 144 6.07 -6.69 4.72
C GLU A 144 6.88 -6.52 3.43
N LEU A 145 7.62 -5.41 3.30
CA LEU A 145 8.55 -5.22 2.18
C LEU A 145 9.59 -6.34 2.15
N LYS A 146 10.16 -6.69 3.31
CA LYS A 146 11.16 -7.76 3.40
C LYS A 146 10.64 -9.10 2.91
N LYS A 147 9.40 -9.46 3.26
CA LYS A 147 8.75 -10.70 2.81
C LYS A 147 8.35 -10.62 1.33
N GLY A 148 7.89 -9.47 0.86
CA GLY A 148 7.41 -9.27 -0.50
C GLY A 148 8.52 -9.05 -1.53
N ASN A 149 9.62 -8.35 -1.13
CA ASN A 149 10.76 -8.08 -2.00
C ASN A 149 12.05 -7.93 -1.20
N GLU A 150 12.64 -9.07 -0.85
CA GLU A 150 13.87 -9.11 -0.06
C GLU A 150 15.06 -8.44 -0.75
N LEU A 151 15.14 -8.51 -2.09
CA LEU A 151 16.22 -7.88 -2.84
C LEU A 151 16.23 -6.35 -2.65
N ILE A 152 15.08 -5.72 -2.82
CA ILE A 152 14.93 -4.26 -2.64
C ILE A 152 15.18 -3.89 -1.19
N TYR A 153 14.58 -4.62 -0.23
CA TYR A 153 14.78 -4.38 1.20
C TYR A 153 16.27 -4.39 1.57
N ASN A 154 16.99 -5.47 1.20
CA ASN A 154 18.39 -5.64 1.51
C ASN A 154 19.31 -4.63 0.80
N ALA A 155 18.92 -4.14 -0.37
CA ALA A 155 19.69 -3.14 -1.09
C ALA A 155 19.56 -1.74 -0.47
N ILE A 156 18.41 -1.41 0.14
CA ILE A 156 18.17 -0.11 0.76
C ILE A 156 18.66 -0.08 2.20
N VAL A 157 18.38 -1.13 2.99
CA VAL A 157 18.83 -1.20 4.39
C VAL A 157 20.35 -1.31 4.42
N GLY A 158 20.99 -0.33 5.09
CA GLY A 158 22.43 -0.20 5.16
C GLY A 158 23.05 0.68 4.06
N ALA A 159 22.33 0.98 2.99
CA ALA A 159 22.78 1.97 2.00
C ALA A 159 22.79 3.37 2.61
N LYS A 160 23.58 4.27 2.04
CA LYS A 160 23.64 5.68 2.45
C LYS A 160 22.62 6.53 1.69
N ILE A 161 22.08 7.53 2.33
CA ILE A 161 21.33 8.59 1.66
C ILE A 161 22.22 9.23 0.58
N GLY A 162 21.66 9.50 -0.60
CA GLY A 162 22.37 9.95 -1.79
C GLY A 162 22.87 8.80 -2.69
N SER A 163 22.75 7.53 -2.27
CA SER A 163 23.15 6.40 -3.11
C SER A 163 22.19 6.22 -4.29
N HIS A 164 22.77 5.81 -5.43
CA HIS A 164 22.01 5.31 -6.58
C HIS A 164 22.09 3.79 -6.62
N ILE A 165 20.94 3.17 -6.75
CA ILE A 165 20.79 1.72 -6.78
C ILE A 165 20.17 1.33 -8.12
N ALA A 166 20.83 0.45 -8.86
CA ALA A 166 20.34 -0.12 -10.10
C ALA A 166 19.64 -1.46 -9.82
N PHE A 167 18.43 -1.59 -10.30
CA PHE A 167 17.65 -2.82 -10.31
C PHE A 167 17.35 -3.18 -11.76
N ALA A 168 17.68 -4.40 -12.18
CA ALA A 168 17.38 -4.90 -13.51
C ALA A 168 16.53 -6.17 -13.40
N ALA A 169 15.51 -6.27 -14.23
CA ALA A 169 14.64 -7.45 -14.29
C ALA A 169 14.30 -7.79 -15.73
N PRO A 170 14.10 -9.09 -16.06
CA PRO A 170 13.57 -9.50 -17.36
C PRO A 170 12.22 -8.82 -17.64
N GLY A 171 12.03 -8.35 -18.86
CA GLY A 171 10.78 -7.73 -19.28
C GLY A 171 9.62 -8.72 -19.24
N SER A 172 8.49 -8.26 -18.74
CA SER A 172 7.22 -8.99 -18.66
C SER A 172 6.05 -8.06 -18.94
N ALA A 173 4.89 -8.62 -19.22
CA ALA A 173 3.66 -7.85 -19.37
C ALA A 173 3.34 -7.00 -18.09
N ALA A 174 3.75 -7.46 -16.92
CA ALA A 174 3.57 -6.74 -15.65
C ALA A 174 4.47 -5.51 -15.53
N THR A 175 5.66 -5.51 -16.17
CA THR A 175 6.60 -4.39 -16.18
C THR A 175 6.34 -3.40 -17.31
N GLY A 176 5.45 -3.72 -18.25
CA GLY A 176 5.24 -2.95 -19.48
C GLY A 176 6.39 -3.05 -20.49
N ALA A 177 7.44 -3.82 -20.20
CA ALA A 177 8.55 -4.06 -21.08
C ALA A 177 8.27 -5.27 -21.99
N ALA A 178 8.76 -5.23 -23.24
CA ALA A 178 8.58 -6.32 -24.19
C ALA A 178 9.21 -7.62 -23.67
N ALA A 179 8.57 -8.75 -23.95
CA ALA A 179 9.14 -10.06 -23.63
C ALA A 179 10.51 -10.20 -24.30
N GLY A 180 11.54 -10.57 -23.53
CA GLY A 180 12.93 -10.67 -23.99
C GLY A 180 13.76 -9.40 -23.86
N SER A 181 13.16 -8.25 -23.44
CA SER A 181 13.92 -7.08 -23.01
C SER A 181 14.25 -7.14 -21.51
N THR A 182 15.17 -6.31 -21.07
CA THR A 182 15.43 -6.05 -19.65
C THR A 182 14.95 -4.66 -19.31
N GLN A 183 14.22 -4.51 -18.22
CA GLN A 183 13.95 -3.21 -17.64
C GLN A 183 15.05 -2.88 -16.63
N LEU A 184 15.69 -1.73 -16.80
CA LEU A 184 16.62 -1.18 -15.85
C LEU A 184 15.97 -0.01 -15.11
N VAL A 185 15.85 -0.13 -13.79
CA VAL A 185 15.38 0.94 -12.89
C VAL A 185 16.56 1.43 -12.08
N VAL A 186 16.81 2.74 -12.10
CA VAL A 186 17.81 3.36 -11.23
C VAL A 186 17.10 4.33 -10.30
N PHE A 187 17.21 4.10 -9.01
CA PHE A 187 16.62 4.96 -7.99
C PHE A 187 17.68 5.57 -7.08
N LYS A 188 17.45 6.83 -6.69
CA LYS A 188 18.24 7.58 -5.74
C LYS A 188 17.54 7.60 -4.39
N LEU A 189 18.28 7.33 -3.33
CA LEU A 189 17.79 7.43 -1.95
C LEU A 189 17.94 8.88 -1.50
N LEU A 190 16.81 9.59 -1.33
CA LEU A 190 16.80 11.04 -1.09
C LEU A 190 16.84 11.37 0.40
N SER A 191 16.05 10.65 1.20
CA SER A 191 15.98 10.83 2.64
C SER A 191 15.52 9.55 3.34
N ALA A 192 15.65 9.51 4.66
CA ALA A 192 15.04 8.48 5.48
C ALA A 192 14.66 9.07 6.84
N LYS A 193 13.51 8.66 7.35
CA LYS A 193 12.98 9.06 8.66
C LYS A 193 12.43 7.86 9.40
N GLU A 194 12.38 7.94 10.73
CA GLU A 194 11.73 6.90 11.52
C GLU A 194 10.25 6.79 11.10
N ALA A 195 9.79 5.54 10.91
CA ALA A 195 8.38 5.30 10.66
C ALA A 195 7.56 5.76 11.87
N ALA A 196 6.41 6.36 11.62
CA ALA A 196 5.50 6.67 12.71
C ALA A 196 5.11 5.34 13.42
N PRO A 197 5.15 5.28 14.76
CA PRO A 197 4.81 4.07 15.48
C PRO A 197 3.35 3.70 15.22
N VAL A 198 3.11 2.43 14.90
CA VAL A 198 1.75 1.88 14.86
C VAL A 198 1.44 1.31 16.24
N LEU A 199 0.36 1.80 16.84
CA LEU A 199 -0.09 1.34 18.14
C LEU A 199 -0.69 -0.07 18.02
N SER A 200 -0.60 -0.86 19.10
CA SER A 200 -1.23 -2.18 19.17
C SER A 200 -2.69 -2.13 19.60
N LYS A 201 -3.08 -1.03 20.25
CA LYS A 201 -4.43 -0.76 20.79
C LYS A 201 -4.66 0.74 20.88
N PRO A 202 -5.92 1.21 21.01
CA PRO A 202 -6.20 2.63 21.26
C PRO A 202 -5.65 3.07 22.61
N GLU A 203 -5.15 4.31 22.67
CA GLU A 203 -4.52 4.90 23.86
C GLU A 203 -4.90 6.38 23.95
N GLY A 204 -5.53 6.78 25.05
CA GLY A 204 -5.94 8.15 25.23
C GLY A 204 -6.92 8.35 26.37
N GLU A 205 -7.58 9.50 26.37
CA GLU A 205 -8.61 9.85 27.35
C GLU A 205 -9.94 9.16 27.03
N THR A 206 -10.53 8.46 28.00
CA THR A 206 -11.87 7.87 27.86
C THR A 206 -12.92 8.96 27.81
N VAL A 207 -13.79 8.90 26.80
CA VAL A 207 -14.89 9.86 26.61
C VAL A 207 -16.21 9.14 26.80
N THR A 208 -17.08 9.70 27.65
CA THR A 208 -18.44 9.18 27.80
C THR A 208 -19.32 9.64 26.64
N PRO A 209 -19.86 8.74 25.81
CA PRO A 209 -20.72 9.13 24.70
C PRO A 209 -22.08 9.65 25.21
N PRO A 210 -22.76 10.52 24.43
CA PRO A 210 -24.13 10.92 24.71
C PRO A 210 -25.10 9.72 24.73
N ALA A 211 -26.17 9.85 25.51
CA ALA A 211 -27.23 8.84 25.52
C ALA A 211 -27.93 8.73 24.15
N GLY A 212 -28.43 7.55 23.82
CA GLY A 212 -29.15 7.28 22.56
C GLY A 212 -28.28 6.83 21.40
N LEU A 213 -26.96 6.77 21.57
CA LEU A 213 -26.05 6.15 20.64
C LEU A 213 -25.93 4.63 20.88
N PRO A 214 -25.49 3.86 19.87
CA PRO A 214 -25.07 2.47 20.07
C PRO A 214 -24.06 2.37 21.22
N THR A 215 -24.21 1.37 22.08
CA THR A 215 -23.29 1.15 23.19
C THR A 215 -22.17 0.22 22.79
N VAL A 216 -20.97 0.47 23.31
CA VAL A 216 -19.77 -0.32 23.07
C VAL A 216 -19.20 -0.81 24.38
N LYS A 217 -18.99 -2.11 24.48
CA LYS A 217 -18.33 -2.75 25.63
C LYS A 217 -17.18 -3.59 25.11
N GLU A 218 -16.14 -3.70 25.90
CA GLU A 218 -15.07 -4.65 25.61
C GLU A 218 -15.39 -6.02 26.20
N ASP A 219 -15.08 -7.07 25.43
CA ASP A 219 -15.11 -8.44 25.96
C ASP A 219 -13.84 -8.73 26.79
N ASP A 220 -13.73 -9.96 27.31
CA ASP A 220 -12.59 -10.39 28.13
C ASP A 220 -11.23 -10.33 27.41
N LYS A 221 -11.24 -10.17 26.08
CA LYS A 221 -10.06 -10.02 25.23
C LYS A 221 -9.79 -8.57 24.84
N GLY A 222 -10.60 -7.62 25.33
CA GLY A 222 -10.51 -6.21 24.95
C GLY A 222 -11.09 -5.87 23.57
N LEU A 223 -11.86 -6.80 22.97
CA LEU A 223 -12.48 -6.58 21.67
C LEU A 223 -13.80 -5.82 21.81
N PRO A 224 -14.05 -4.79 20.98
CA PRO A 224 -15.28 -4.01 21.07
C PRO A 224 -16.49 -4.82 20.61
N GLN A 225 -17.50 -4.88 21.45
CA GLN A 225 -18.81 -5.46 21.19
C GLN A 225 -19.81 -4.31 21.08
N ILE A 226 -20.51 -4.22 19.94
CA ILE A 226 -21.49 -3.16 19.67
C ILE A 226 -22.89 -3.68 19.96
N SER A 227 -23.66 -2.98 20.81
CA SER A 227 -25.12 -3.14 20.89
C SER A 227 -25.81 -1.92 20.28
N VAL A 228 -26.74 -2.19 19.40
CA VAL A 228 -27.59 -1.19 18.73
C VAL A 228 -28.96 -1.01 19.39
N ASP A 229 -29.18 -1.67 20.53
CA ASP A 229 -30.45 -1.64 21.25
C ASP A 229 -30.81 -0.21 21.67
N GLY A 230 -31.99 0.25 21.24
CA GLY A 230 -32.46 1.60 21.53
C GLY A 230 -31.80 2.72 20.75
N ALA A 231 -30.87 2.41 19.84
CA ALA A 231 -30.28 3.42 18.97
C ALA A 231 -31.26 3.85 17.86
N ALA A 232 -31.38 5.17 17.66
CA ALA A 232 -32.21 5.70 16.59
C ALA A 232 -31.46 5.75 15.24
N ALA A 233 -32.22 5.70 14.13
CA ALA A 233 -31.64 5.94 12.81
C ALA A 233 -31.01 7.33 12.74
N PRO A 234 -29.76 7.47 12.26
CA PRO A 234 -29.08 8.74 12.21
C PRO A 234 -29.65 9.63 11.09
N LYS A 235 -29.85 10.90 11.39
CA LYS A 235 -30.21 11.91 10.35
C LYS A 235 -28.96 12.44 9.64
N GLU A 236 -27.83 12.37 10.32
CA GLU A 236 -26.52 12.83 9.86
C GLU A 236 -25.43 11.92 10.41
N LEU A 237 -24.23 12.03 9.86
CA LEU A 237 -23.08 11.28 10.33
C LEU A 237 -22.79 11.61 11.79
N ILE A 238 -22.63 10.58 12.63
CA ILE A 238 -22.16 10.71 13.99
C ILE A 238 -20.76 10.09 14.09
N ALA A 239 -19.80 10.86 14.56
CA ALA A 239 -18.41 10.44 14.77
C ALA A 239 -17.98 10.78 16.21
N GLN A 240 -18.28 9.87 17.14
CA GLN A 240 -18.08 10.05 18.57
C GLN A 240 -16.81 9.35 19.05
N ASP A 241 -15.89 10.09 19.68
CA ASP A 241 -14.76 9.48 20.37
C ASP A 241 -15.26 8.71 21.60
N LEU A 242 -14.83 7.46 21.73
CA LEU A 242 -14.93 6.65 22.94
C LEU A 242 -13.62 6.69 23.72
N ILE A 243 -12.51 6.76 22.99
CA ILE A 243 -11.18 7.09 23.50
C ILE A 243 -10.63 8.18 22.59
N LYS A 244 -10.18 9.28 23.16
CA LYS A 244 -9.56 10.37 22.42
C LYS A 244 -8.04 10.24 22.50
N GLY A 245 -7.41 9.85 21.39
CA GLY A 245 -5.97 9.74 21.28
C GLY A 245 -5.26 11.10 21.27
N SER A 246 -3.96 11.08 21.47
CA SER A 246 -3.10 12.29 21.47
C SER A 246 -2.06 12.28 20.36
N GLY A 247 -2.11 11.28 19.44
CA GLY A 247 -1.16 11.17 18.33
C GLY A 247 -1.43 12.14 17.19
N ALA A 248 -0.86 11.86 16.02
CA ALA A 248 -1.03 12.69 14.83
C ALA A 248 -2.50 12.79 14.41
N ALA A 249 -2.92 13.98 13.96
CA ALA A 249 -4.26 14.18 13.42
C ALA A 249 -4.37 13.58 12.00
N VAL A 250 -5.48 12.90 11.76
CA VAL A 250 -5.83 12.27 10.48
C VAL A 250 -6.23 13.32 9.45
N LYS A 251 -5.72 13.21 8.23
CA LYS A 251 -6.10 14.01 7.07
C LYS A 251 -6.87 13.15 6.07
N ALA A 252 -7.70 13.76 5.25
CA ALA A 252 -8.47 13.06 4.21
C ALA A 252 -7.60 12.30 3.18
N THR A 253 -6.33 12.70 3.03
CA THR A 253 -5.36 12.10 2.09
C THR A 253 -4.57 10.94 2.70
N ASP A 254 -4.67 10.73 4.02
CA ASP A 254 -3.84 9.77 4.73
C ASP A 254 -4.31 8.32 4.47
N THR A 255 -3.36 7.40 4.63
CA THR A 255 -3.63 5.97 4.78
C THR A 255 -3.61 5.62 6.25
N LEU A 256 -4.73 5.08 6.74
CA LEU A 256 -4.89 4.70 8.14
C LEU A 256 -4.55 3.23 8.35
N THR A 257 -3.83 2.94 9.43
CA THR A 257 -3.76 1.60 10.01
C THR A 257 -4.74 1.53 11.17
N VAL A 258 -5.71 0.61 11.08
CA VAL A 258 -6.83 0.54 12.01
C VAL A 258 -7.14 -0.89 12.44
N ASN A 259 -7.78 -1.03 13.61
CA ASN A 259 -8.67 -2.14 13.90
C ASN A 259 -10.11 -1.63 13.85
N TYR A 260 -11.04 -2.49 13.42
CA TYR A 260 -12.43 -2.11 13.35
C TYR A 260 -13.39 -3.29 13.44
N VAL A 261 -14.63 -2.99 13.83
CA VAL A 261 -15.79 -3.87 13.70
C VAL A 261 -16.95 -3.06 13.13
N GLY A 262 -17.68 -3.63 12.17
CA GLY A 262 -18.85 -3.05 11.54
C GLY A 262 -20.09 -3.92 11.72
N VAL A 263 -21.21 -3.28 12.11
CA VAL A 263 -22.51 -3.91 12.24
C VAL A 263 -23.59 -3.09 11.52
N ASN A 264 -24.65 -3.75 11.07
CA ASN A 264 -25.85 -3.07 10.59
C ASN A 264 -26.57 -2.41 11.76
N LEU A 265 -27.02 -1.17 11.63
CA LEU A 265 -27.78 -0.50 12.69
C LEU A 265 -29.10 -1.24 12.98
N VAL A 266 -29.76 -1.74 11.94
CA VAL A 266 -30.95 -2.57 12.08
C VAL A 266 -30.54 -4.01 12.34
N GLY A 267 -30.90 -4.53 13.51
CA GLY A 267 -30.64 -5.93 13.91
C GLY A 267 -29.25 -6.20 14.45
N GLY A 268 -28.30 -5.29 14.39
CA GLY A 268 -26.96 -5.44 15.01
C GLY A 268 -26.08 -6.52 14.39
N GLN A 269 -26.43 -7.03 13.20
CA GLN A 269 -25.65 -8.09 12.55
C GLN A 269 -24.28 -7.57 12.16
N LYS A 270 -23.23 -8.25 12.66
CA LYS A 270 -21.84 -7.97 12.26
C LYS A 270 -21.61 -8.43 10.83
N PHE A 271 -21.08 -7.54 9.99
CA PHE A 271 -20.78 -7.85 8.59
C PHE A 271 -19.28 -7.85 8.29
N ASP A 272 -18.47 -7.15 9.08
CA ASP A 272 -17.02 -7.15 8.90
C ASP A 272 -16.28 -6.81 10.19
N SER A 273 -15.05 -7.35 10.35
CA SER A 273 -14.19 -7.11 11.50
C SER A 273 -12.74 -7.45 11.19
N SER A 274 -11.83 -6.53 11.42
CA SER A 274 -10.39 -6.80 11.39
C SER A 274 -9.95 -7.67 12.57
N PHE A 275 -10.63 -7.54 13.70
CA PHE A 275 -10.36 -8.34 14.89
C PHE A 275 -10.59 -9.84 14.65
N ASP A 276 -11.63 -10.20 13.90
CA ASP A 276 -11.91 -11.61 13.55
C ASP A 276 -10.82 -12.20 12.64
N ARG A 277 -10.15 -11.36 11.86
CA ARG A 277 -9.01 -11.77 11.02
C ARG A 277 -7.68 -11.83 11.78
N GLY A 278 -7.64 -11.31 13.01
CA GLY A 278 -6.45 -11.28 13.86
C GLY A 278 -5.32 -10.36 13.35
N GLN A 279 -5.65 -9.40 12.49
CA GLN A 279 -4.68 -8.46 11.92
C GLN A 279 -5.32 -7.09 11.68
N THR A 280 -4.51 -6.05 11.80
CA THR A 280 -4.91 -4.68 11.43
C THR A 280 -5.20 -4.57 9.94
N ALA A 281 -5.98 -3.59 9.57
CA ALA A 281 -6.26 -3.24 8.18
C ALA A 281 -5.68 -1.86 7.86
N SER A 282 -5.26 -1.66 6.61
CA SER A 282 -4.80 -0.37 6.12
C SER A 282 -5.70 0.11 4.99
N PHE A 283 -6.19 1.34 5.09
CA PHE A 283 -7.09 1.95 4.11
C PHE A 283 -6.64 3.37 3.79
N ALA A 284 -6.51 3.70 2.50
CA ALA A 284 -6.47 5.09 2.07
C ALA A 284 -7.83 5.73 2.38
N LEU A 285 -7.86 6.81 3.14
CA LEU A 285 -9.11 7.44 3.59
C LEU A 285 -9.92 8.03 2.43
N SER A 286 -9.28 8.33 1.32
CA SER A 286 -9.91 8.73 0.05
C SER A 286 -10.61 7.57 -0.69
N GLY A 287 -10.29 6.31 -0.36
CA GLY A 287 -10.79 5.11 -1.03
C GLY A 287 -11.88 4.33 -0.28
N VAL A 288 -12.33 4.84 0.89
CA VAL A 288 -13.37 4.20 1.70
C VAL A 288 -14.72 4.93 1.55
N ILE A 289 -15.77 4.42 2.23
CA ILE A 289 -17.09 5.07 2.24
C ILE A 289 -17.00 6.48 2.83
N LYS A 290 -17.86 7.39 2.33
CA LYS A 290 -17.86 8.82 2.74
C LYS A 290 -17.97 9.01 4.25
N GLY A 291 -18.72 8.16 4.91
CA GLY A 291 -18.89 8.21 6.37
C GLY A 291 -17.58 7.98 7.13
N TRP A 292 -16.66 7.14 6.61
CA TRP A 292 -15.33 6.97 7.19
C TRP A 292 -14.44 8.19 6.92
N THR A 293 -14.39 8.66 5.66
CA THR A 293 -13.58 9.84 5.32
C THR A 293 -13.95 11.03 6.17
N GLN A 294 -15.24 11.37 6.24
CA GLN A 294 -15.73 12.53 6.98
C GLN A 294 -15.68 12.35 8.51
N GLY A 295 -15.90 11.11 8.99
CA GLY A 295 -15.96 10.83 10.42
C GLY A 295 -14.60 10.63 11.09
N LEU A 296 -13.58 10.24 10.31
CA LEU A 296 -12.24 10.01 10.85
C LEU A 296 -11.27 11.18 10.58
N GLU A 297 -11.55 12.03 9.61
CA GLU A 297 -10.78 13.25 9.38
C GLU A 297 -10.78 14.14 10.64
N GLY A 298 -9.61 14.62 11.02
CA GLY A 298 -9.39 15.41 12.24
C GLY A 298 -9.34 14.62 13.54
N LYS A 299 -9.67 13.31 13.53
CA LYS A 299 -9.42 12.42 14.67
C LYS A 299 -7.91 12.18 14.82
N THR A 300 -7.49 11.64 15.94
CA THR A 300 -6.07 11.47 16.25
C THR A 300 -5.69 9.99 16.39
N VAL A 301 -4.47 9.64 16.06
CA VAL A 301 -3.91 8.32 16.35
C VAL A 301 -4.00 8.05 17.85
N GLY A 302 -4.41 6.83 18.20
CA GLY A 302 -4.75 6.39 19.55
C GLY A 302 -6.24 6.47 19.86
N SER A 303 -7.06 7.12 19.01
CA SER A 303 -8.51 7.20 19.23
C SER A 303 -9.21 5.88 18.95
N ARG A 304 -10.29 5.61 19.72
CA ARG A 304 -11.38 4.71 19.36
C ARG A 304 -12.59 5.54 19.04
N VAL A 305 -13.09 5.42 17.82
CA VAL A 305 -14.21 6.23 17.30
C VAL A 305 -15.41 5.35 17.03
N LEU A 306 -16.57 5.73 17.56
CA LEU A 306 -17.87 5.20 17.16
C LEU A 306 -18.40 6.03 15.99
N LEU A 307 -18.63 5.38 14.86
CA LEU A 307 -19.29 5.97 13.71
C LEU A 307 -20.70 5.43 13.57
N VAL A 308 -21.71 6.29 13.47
CA VAL A 308 -23.08 5.91 13.05
C VAL A 308 -23.32 6.60 11.71
N ILE A 309 -23.41 5.81 10.67
CA ILE A 309 -23.32 6.29 9.29
C ILE A 309 -24.65 6.06 8.58
N PRO A 310 -25.36 7.14 8.14
CA PRO A 310 -26.51 7.01 7.28
C PRO A 310 -26.15 6.27 5.99
N GLN A 311 -27.08 5.48 5.47
CA GLN A 311 -26.88 4.67 4.26
C GLN A 311 -26.34 5.47 3.05
N ASP A 312 -26.70 6.75 2.92
CA ASP A 312 -26.27 7.62 1.80
C ASP A 312 -24.77 7.99 1.87
N LEU A 313 -24.16 7.87 3.06
CA LEU A 313 -22.72 8.02 3.29
C LEU A 313 -21.99 6.67 3.41
N ALA A 314 -22.73 5.57 3.24
CA ALA A 314 -22.23 4.20 3.25
C ALA A 314 -22.34 3.58 1.84
N TYR A 315 -23.06 2.48 1.70
CA TYR A 315 -23.21 1.75 0.43
C TYR A 315 -24.56 2.00 -0.28
N GLY A 316 -25.31 3.02 0.16
CA GLY A 316 -26.62 3.35 -0.39
C GLY A 316 -27.68 2.28 -0.08
N ALA A 317 -28.86 2.43 -0.71
CA ALA A 317 -30.00 1.53 -0.49
C ALA A 317 -29.76 0.06 -0.91
N ALA A 318 -28.86 -0.16 -1.88
CA ALA A 318 -28.51 -1.50 -2.36
C ALA A 318 -27.63 -2.27 -1.37
N GLY A 319 -26.84 -1.55 -0.55
CA GLY A 319 -25.85 -2.16 0.34
C GLY A 319 -24.67 -2.78 -0.40
N GLN A 320 -23.79 -3.46 0.34
CA GLN A 320 -22.66 -4.23 -0.20
C GLN A 320 -22.48 -5.51 0.62
N GLY A 321 -22.68 -6.66 0.01
CA GLY A 321 -22.64 -7.94 0.70
C GLY A 321 -23.67 -8.01 1.85
N GLU A 322 -23.19 -8.19 3.07
CA GLU A 322 -24.01 -8.22 4.28
C GLU A 322 -24.23 -6.83 4.90
N ALA A 323 -23.48 -5.81 4.48
CA ALA A 323 -23.64 -4.42 4.93
C ALA A 323 -24.86 -3.79 4.25
N LYS A 324 -25.89 -3.41 5.03
CA LYS A 324 -27.16 -2.87 4.52
C LYS A 324 -27.68 -1.73 5.38
N GLY A 325 -28.29 -0.74 4.72
CA GLY A 325 -28.87 0.41 5.39
C GLY A 325 -27.85 1.26 6.14
N ASP A 326 -28.28 1.80 7.29
CA ASP A 326 -27.40 2.56 8.17
C ASP A 326 -26.40 1.65 8.87
N LEU A 327 -25.16 2.08 8.97
CA LEU A 327 -24.08 1.26 9.50
C LEU A 327 -23.51 1.84 10.80
N VAL A 328 -23.04 0.97 11.64
CA VAL A 328 -22.31 1.33 12.86
C VAL A 328 -20.93 0.70 12.82
N PHE A 329 -19.90 1.50 13.05
CA PHE A 329 -18.52 1.02 13.20
C PHE A 329 -17.92 1.48 14.52
N VAL A 330 -17.05 0.66 15.06
CA VAL A 330 -16.05 1.06 16.04
C VAL A 330 -14.70 0.92 15.37
N VAL A 331 -13.94 2.02 15.33
CA VAL A 331 -12.65 2.10 14.64
C VAL A 331 -11.59 2.54 15.63
N ASP A 332 -10.54 1.73 15.78
CA ASP A 332 -9.32 2.06 16.52
C ASP A 332 -8.29 2.61 15.53
N ILE A 333 -7.92 3.87 15.64
CA ILE A 333 -6.92 4.52 14.79
C ILE A 333 -5.54 4.24 15.39
N LEU A 334 -4.79 3.33 14.79
CA LEU A 334 -3.52 2.84 15.31
C LEU A 334 -2.30 3.51 14.69
N GLY A 335 -2.45 4.06 13.50
CA GLY A 335 -1.39 4.77 12.78
C GLY A 335 -1.91 5.52 11.58
N VAL A 336 -1.12 6.50 11.10
CA VAL A 336 -1.36 7.27 9.87
C VAL A 336 -0.08 7.36 9.05
N LYS A 337 -0.24 7.37 7.73
CA LYS A 337 0.85 7.52 6.74
C LYS A 337 0.48 8.56 5.71
#